data_cc335f0cd8d8c19cccbd94b2734eaa25
#
_entry.id   cc335f0cd8d8c19cccbd94b2734eaa25
#
_cell.length_a   1.000
_cell.length_b   1.000
_cell.length_c   1.000
_cell.angle_alpha   90.00
_cell.angle_beta   90.00
_cell.angle_gamma   90.00
#
_symmetry.space_group_name_H-M   'P 1'
#
loop_
_entity.id
_entity.type
_entity.pdbx_description
1 polymer ?
#
loop_
_entity_poly.entity_id
_entity_poly.type
_entity_poly.pdbx_seq_one_letter_code
_entity_poly.pdbx_strand_id
1 'polypeptide(L)'
;MSQHRVVLLLGSNLGDQKKNLELALQKIRDGGNEISQTSDFLLTDPVEFVSSNIFCNIASVIFTHLSPVQLLDFIKNIEIEMGRIDDSKASGGYSDRIIDIDIIKYNNLIFKSERLEIPHQKHLFEREFSRILLKDFI
;
A
#
# COMPACT_ATOMS: atom_id res chain seq x y z
N MET A 1 -4.32 25.31 -1.31
CA MET A 1 -4.15 24.15 -0.43
C MET A 1 -2.91 23.38 -0.82
N SER A 2 -2.20 22.87 0.17
CA SER A 2 -0.99 22.11 -0.08
C SER A 2 -1.31 20.72 -0.61
N GLN A 3 -0.53 20.27 -1.57
CA GLN A 3 -0.54 18.88 -2.02
C GLN A 3 0.74 18.20 -1.57
N HIS A 4 0.61 16.97 -1.10
CA HIS A 4 1.73 16.19 -0.60
C HIS A 4 1.98 15.02 -1.53
N ARG A 5 3.26 14.83 -1.86
CA ARG A 5 3.68 13.70 -2.69
C ARG A 5 3.84 12.47 -1.80
N VAL A 6 3.10 11.41 -2.10
CA VAL A 6 3.10 10.19 -1.30
C VAL A 6 3.40 9.01 -2.21
N VAL A 7 4.28 8.12 -1.74
CA VAL A 7 4.55 6.85 -2.42
C VAL A 7 3.81 5.76 -1.67
N LEU A 8 3.01 5.01 -2.39
CA LEU A 8 2.24 3.87 -1.88
C LEU A 8 2.75 2.57 -2.50
N LEU A 9 2.64 1.49 -1.73
CA LEU A 9 2.82 0.14 -2.22
C LEU A 9 1.50 -0.61 -2.01
N LEU A 10 0.98 -1.21 -3.07
CA LEU A 10 -0.28 -1.94 -3.04
C LEU A 10 -0.02 -3.40 -3.42
N GLY A 11 -0.69 -4.32 -2.73
CA GLY A 11 -0.57 -5.74 -3.00
C GLY A 11 -1.89 -6.48 -2.85
N SER A 12 -2.04 -7.57 -3.60
CA SER A 12 -3.20 -8.45 -3.55
C SER A 12 -2.77 -9.88 -3.83
N ASN A 13 -3.28 -10.84 -3.06
CA ASN A 13 -3.02 -12.25 -3.33
C ASN A 13 -4.27 -13.14 -3.25
N LEU A 14 -5.46 -12.52 -3.34
CA LEU A 14 -6.74 -13.25 -3.39
C LEU A 14 -7.57 -12.77 -4.57
N GLY A 15 -8.25 -13.69 -5.22
CA GLY A 15 -9.16 -13.38 -6.32
C GLY A 15 -8.43 -12.87 -7.56
N ASP A 16 -9.06 -11.96 -8.28
CA ASP A 16 -8.46 -11.29 -9.44
C ASP A 16 -7.57 -10.14 -8.95
N GLN A 17 -6.31 -10.45 -8.76
CA GLN A 17 -5.34 -9.57 -8.13
C GLN A 17 -5.19 -8.23 -8.85
N LYS A 18 -5.02 -8.27 -10.17
CA LYS A 18 -4.84 -7.05 -10.97
C LYS A 18 -6.08 -6.17 -10.91
N LYS A 19 -7.26 -6.77 -10.98
CA LYS A 19 -8.52 -6.05 -10.89
C LYS A 19 -8.70 -5.44 -9.51
N ASN A 20 -8.30 -6.15 -8.45
CA ASN A 20 -8.33 -5.61 -7.10
C ASN A 20 -7.42 -4.38 -6.96
N LEU A 21 -6.23 -4.43 -7.54
CA LEU A 21 -5.31 -3.30 -7.52
C LEU A 21 -5.86 -2.10 -8.30
N GLU A 22 -6.44 -2.34 -9.46
CA GLU A 22 -7.07 -1.29 -10.26
C GLU A 22 -8.24 -0.65 -9.53
N LEU A 23 -9.07 -1.45 -8.86
CA LEU A 23 -10.18 -0.94 -8.07
C LEU A 23 -9.70 -0.09 -6.90
N ALA A 24 -8.65 -0.53 -6.21
CA ALA A 24 -8.06 0.25 -5.11
C ALA A 24 -7.56 1.62 -5.61
N LEU A 25 -6.88 1.66 -6.75
CA LEU A 25 -6.44 2.91 -7.35
C LEU A 25 -7.62 3.81 -7.71
N GLN A 26 -8.71 3.23 -8.23
CA GLN A 26 -9.90 4.01 -8.55
C GLN A 26 -10.54 4.61 -7.29
N LYS A 27 -10.59 3.86 -6.19
CA LYS A 27 -11.10 4.37 -4.91
C LYS A 27 -10.24 5.50 -4.37
N ILE A 28 -8.93 5.42 -4.57
CA ILE A 28 -8.00 6.50 -4.20
C ILE A 28 -8.32 7.77 -4.98
N ARG A 29 -8.52 7.66 -6.29
CA ARG A 29 -8.93 8.80 -7.13
C ARG A 29 -10.27 9.38 -6.70
N ASP A 30 -11.24 8.52 -6.45
CA ASP A 30 -12.60 8.94 -6.08
C ASP A 30 -12.61 9.72 -4.77
N GLY A 31 -11.62 9.49 -3.91
CA GLY A 31 -11.45 10.25 -2.67
C GLY A 31 -10.80 11.62 -2.82
N GLY A 32 -10.57 12.07 -4.06
CA GLY A 32 -10.01 13.39 -4.32
C GLY A 32 -8.49 13.44 -4.44
N ASN A 33 -7.84 12.30 -4.59
CA ASN A 33 -6.39 12.23 -4.74
C ASN A 33 -6.02 12.05 -6.22
N GLU A 34 -4.87 12.60 -6.59
CA GLU A 34 -4.35 12.46 -7.94
C GLU A 34 -3.34 11.31 -7.98
N ILE A 35 -3.46 10.41 -8.95
CA ILE A 35 -2.45 9.38 -9.19
C ILE A 35 -1.55 9.87 -10.30
N SER A 36 -0.28 10.12 -9.95
CA SER A 36 0.70 10.71 -10.86
C SER A 36 1.45 9.65 -11.65
N GLN A 37 1.85 8.57 -10.97
CA GLN A 37 2.64 7.50 -11.59
C GLN A 37 2.24 6.16 -10.96
N THR A 38 2.36 5.09 -11.76
CA THR A 38 2.11 3.73 -11.28
C THR A 38 3.11 2.81 -11.96
N SER A 39 3.72 1.92 -11.20
CA SER A 39 4.66 0.92 -11.73
C SER A 39 3.94 -0.18 -12.49
N ASP A 40 4.70 -1.03 -13.17
CA ASP A 40 4.19 -2.29 -13.70
C ASP A 40 3.85 -3.23 -12.54
N PHE A 41 3.05 -4.25 -12.84
CA PHE A 41 2.75 -5.29 -11.86
C PHE A 41 3.98 -6.16 -11.62
N LEU A 42 4.22 -6.54 -10.37
CA LEU A 42 5.27 -7.47 -10.00
C LEU A 42 4.66 -8.61 -9.18
N LEU A 43 4.84 -9.85 -9.64
CA LEU A 43 4.39 -11.04 -8.92
C LEU A 43 5.50 -11.51 -7.99
N THR A 44 5.15 -11.78 -6.73
CA THR A 44 6.11 -12.23 -5.72
C THR A 44 5.54 -13.37 -4.89
N ASP A 45 6.44 -14.20 -4.34
CA ASP A 45 6.05 -15.20 -3.35
C ASP A 45 5.69 -14.50 -2.03
N PRO A 46 4.79 -15.12 -1.23
CA PRO A 46 4.49 -14.58 0.10
C PRO A 46 5.75 -14.46 0.96
N VAL A 47 5.85 -13.33 1.70
CA VAL A 47 6.91 -13.11 2.68
C VAL A 47 6.31 -13.11 4.07
N GLU A 48 6.84 -13.67 5.07
CA GLU A 48 6.39 -13.63 6.46
C GLU A 48 5.18 -14.51 6.78
N PHE A 49 4.63 -15.28 5.80
CA PHE A 49 3.61 -16.30 6.10
C PHE A 49 3.61 -17.40 5.03
N VAL A 50 3.02 -18.54 5.36
CA VAL A 50 2.92 -19.68 4.42
C VAL A 50 1.61 -19.56 3.66
N SER A 51 1.71 -19.49 2.33
CA SER A 51 0.55 -19.45 1.44
C SER A 51 0.96 -19.97 0.07
N SER A 52 0.02 -20.59 -0.64
CA SER A 52 0.20 -20.96 -2.05
C SER A 52 -0.13 -19.81 -3.00
N ASN A 53 -0.69 -18.71 -2.49
CA ASN A 53 -1.11 -17.57 -3.30
C ASN A 53 0.05 -16.59 -3.52
N ILE A 54 0.31 -16.28 -4.78
CA ILE A 54 1.33 -15.32 -5.15
C ILE A 54 0.76 -13.91 -5.01
N PHE A 55 1.55 -12.98 -4.47
CA PHE A 55 1.18 -11.56 -4.44
C PHE A 55 1.41 -10.90 -5.78
N CYS A 56 0.47 -10.06 -6.17
CA CYS A 56 0.65 -9.09 -7.24
C CYS A 56 0.81 -7.72 -6.60
N ASN A 57 1.90 -7.03 -6.91
CA ASN A 57 2.25 -5.76 -6.27
C ASN A 57 2.43 -4.65 -7.30
N ILE A 58 2.09 -3.43 -6.91
CA ILE A 58 2.41 -2.21 -7.67
C ILE A 58 2.83 -1.11 -6.71
N ALA A 59 3.67 -0.20 -7.19
CA ALA A 59 3.97 1.05 -6.50
C ALA A 59 3.27 2.20 -7.22
N SER A 60 2.84 3.21 -6.48
CA SER A 60 2.18 4.36 -7.06
C SER A 60 2.60 5.64 -6.34
N VAL A 61 2.73 6.72 -7.10
CA VAL A 61 2.92 8.06 -6.57
C VAL A 61 1.60 8.79 -6.67
N ILE A 62 1.13 9.30 -5.56
CA ILE A 62 -0.10 10.10 -5.50
C ILE A 62 0.19 11.48 -4.93
N PHE A 63 -0.72 12.41 -5.21
CA PHE A 63 -0.76 13.72 -4.55
C PHE A 63 -2.05 13.82 -3.76
N THR A 64 -1.93 14.21 -2.49
CA THR A 64 -3.06 14.25 -1.56
C THR A 64 -3.04 15.54 -0.74
N HIS A 65 -4.23 15.99 -0.32
CA HIS A 65 -4.37 17.07 0.66
C HIS A 65 -4.48 16.56 2.09
N LEU A 66 -4.56 15.24 2.26
CA LEU A 66 -4.72 14.63 3.58
C LEU A 66 -3.40 14.64 4.34
N SER A 67 -3.49 14.80 5.67
CA SER A 67 -2.33 14.59 6.55
C SER A 67 -1.96 13.11 6.58
N PRO A 68 -0.77 12.74 7.11
CA PRO A 68 -0.37 11.33 7.18
C PRO A 68 -1.41 10.45 7.88
N VAL A 69 -1.95 10.88 9.01
CA VAL A 69 -2.94 10.10 9.78
C VAL A 69 -4.28 10.05 9.05
N GLN A 70 -4.72 11.16 8.47
CA GLN A 70 -5.95 11.18 7.67
C GLN A 70 -5.83 10.25 6.45
N LEU A 71 -4.68 10.25 5.80
CA LEU A 71 -4.42 9.35 4.66
C LEU A 71 -4.44 7.89 5.10
N LEU A 72 -3.83 7.58 6.25
CA LEU A 72 -3.86 6.23 6.79
C LEU A 72 -5.30 5.77 7.04
N ASP A 73 -6.13 6.61 7.66
CA ASP A 73 -7.53 6.28 7.92
C ASP A 73 -8.32 6.08 6.61
N PHE A 74 -8.07 6.91 5.62
CA PHE A 74 -8.68 6.80 4.30
C PHE A 74 -8.31 5.46 3.63
N ILE A 75 -7.03 5.10 3.68
CA ILE A 75 -6.52 3.83 3.12
C ILE A 75 -7.13 2.63 3.85
N LYS A 76 -7.21 2.68 5.18
CA LYS A 76 -7.82 1.59 5.96
C LYS A 76 -9.28 1.40 5.61
N ASN A 77 -10.02 2.47 5.35
CA ASN A 77 -11.41 2.39 4.91
C ASN A 77 -11.53 1.72 3.54
N ILE A 78 -10.60 1.99 2.61
CA ILE A 78 -10.58 1.30 1.32
C ILE A 78 -10.38 -0.21 1.52
N GLU A 79 -9.44 -0.60 2.37
CA GLU A 79 -9.19 -2.01 2.67
C GLU A 79 -10.43 -2.70 3.23
N ILE A 80 -11.14 -2.04 4.14
CA ILE A 80 -12.38 -2.55 4.72
C ILE A 80 -13.48 -2.67 3.66
N GLU A 81 -13.68 -1.65 2.84
CA GLU A 81 -14.68 -1.67 1.76
C GLU A 81 -14.43 -2.81 0.77
N MET A 82 -13.17 -3.15 0.52
CA MET A 82 -12.80 -4.21 -0.40
C MET A 82 -12.80 -5.60 0.23
N GLY A 83 -13.21 -5.72 1.50
CA GLY A 83 -13.44 -7.02 2.13
C GLY A 83 -12.42 -7.45 3.16
N ARG A 84 -11.45 -6.60 3.52
CA ARG A 84 -10.52 -6.92 4.61
C ARG A 84 -11.19 -6.63 5.95
N ILE A 85 -11.63 -7.67 6.64
CA ILE A 85 -12.34 -7.54 7.90
C ILE A 85 -11.44 -7.72 9.13
N ASP A 86 -10.29 -8.39 8.96
CA ASP A 86 -9.33 -8.61 10.05
C ASP A 86 -7.99 -7.99 9.70
N ASP A 87 -7.29 -7.41 10.68
CA ASP A 87 -5.91 -7.02 10.50
C ASP A 87 -4.98 -8.20 10.83
N SER A 88 -3.68 -8.02 10.59
CA SER A 88 -2.69 -9.07 10.82
C SER A 88 -2.61 -9.50 12.29
N LYS A 89 -2.86 -8.59 13.22
CA LYS A 89 -2.81 -8.86 14.64
C LYS A 89 -4.00 -9.70 15.08
N ALA A 90 -5.19 -9.36 14.60
CA ALA A 90 -6.42 -10.07 14.93
C ALA A 90 -6.38 -11.52 14.43
N SER A 91 -5.77 -11.77 13.28
CA SER A 91 -5.65 -13.11 12.70
C SER A 91 -4.44 -13.89 13.22
N GLY A 92 -3.69 -13.34 14.16
CA GLY A 92 -2.51 -14.00 14.73
C GLY A 92 -1.27 -13.90 13.85
N GLY A 93 -1.25 -13.03 12.87
CA GLY A 93 -0.13 -12.82 11.96
C GLY A 93 -0.59 -12.44 10.57
N TYR A 94 0.29 -12.67 9.60
CA TYR A 94 0.00 -12.36 8.19
C TYR A 94 -0.92 -13.40 7.58
N SER A 95 -1.83 -12.97 6.72
CA SER A 95 -2.78 -13.83 6.02
C SER A 95 -2.95 -13.35 4.58
N ASP A 96 -3.62 -14.18 3.75
CA ASP A 96 -3.98 -13.79 2.40
C ASP A 96 -4.94 -12.61 2.41
N ARG A 97 -4.81 -11.69 1.44
CA ARG A 97 -5.56 -10.44 1.41
C ARG A 97 -6.03 -10.07 0.02
N ILE A 98 -7.26 -9.56 -0.06
CA ILE A 98 -7.79 -8.98 -1.28
C ILE A 98 -6.97 -7.74 -1.64
N ILE A 99 -6.67 -6.90 -0.64
CA ILE A 99 -5.86 -5.69 -0.85
C ILE A 99 -5.08 -5.34 0.41
N ASP A 100 -3.85 -4.86 0.20
CA ASP A 100 -3.00 -4.34 1.24
C ASP A 100 -2.36 -3.06 0.68
N ILE A 101 -2.46 -1.95 1.42
CA ILE A 101 -1.94 -0.66 0.95
C ILE A 101 -1.07 -0.07 2.05
N ASP A 102 0.20 0.17 1.73
CA ASP A 102 1.17 0.74 2.66
C ASP A 102 1.63 2.12 2.21
N ILE A 103 1.71 3.06 3.15
CA ILE A 103 2.33 4.36 2.94
C ILE A 103 3.83 4.17 3.10
N ILE A 104 4.60 4.40 2.03
CA ILE A 104 6.04 4.19 2.02
C ILE A 104 6.77 5.48 2.36
N LYS A 105 6.36 6.58 1.75
CA LYS A 105 6.99 7.88 1.91
C LYS A 105 5.94 8.97 1.75
N TYR A 106 6.07 10.03 2.55
CA TYR A 106 5.16 11.17 2.53
C TYR A 106 6.01 12.44 2.52
N ASN A 107 6.16 13.07 1.36
CA ASN A 107 7.14 14.13 1.13
C ASN A 107 8.53 13.66 1.63
N ASN A 108 9.20 14.49 2.44
CA ASN A 108 10.45 14.13 3.13
C ASN A 108 10.23 13.98 4.64
N LEU A 109 8.99 13.72 5.05
CA LEU A 109 8.62 13.61 6.44
C LEU A 109 9.23 12.38 7.09
N ILE A 110 9.68 12.54 8.33
CA ILE A 110 10.04 11.45 9.23
C ILE A 110 9.00 11.46 10.33
N PHE A 111 8.27 10.36 10.46
CA PHE A 111 7.17 10.24 11.41
C PHE A 111 7.11 8.81 11.94
N LYS A 112 6.95 8.66 13.24
CA LYS A 112 6.86 7.35 13.85
C LYS A 112 5.82 7.32 14.95
N SER A 113 4.88 6.38 14.83
CA SER A 113 3.89 6.08 15.86
C SER A 113 3.63 4.57 15.82
N GLU A 114 2.78 4.08 16.73
CA GLU A 114 2.39 2.67 16.73
C GLU A 114 1.68 2.26 15.44
N ARG A 115 0.93 3.17 14.83
CA ARG A 115 0.11 2.90 13.64
C ARG A 115 0.84 3.14 12.33
N LEU A 116 1.87 4.00 12.31
CA LEU A 116 2.43 4.50 11.07
C LEU A 116 3.91 4.86 11.24
N GLU A 117 4.74 4.32 10.38
CA GLU A 117 6.15 4.67 10.29
C GLU A 117 6.46 5.19 8.90
N ILE A 118 6.97 6.41 8.81
CA ILE A 118 7.36 7.08 7.57
C ILE A 118 8.83 7.50 7.68
N PRO A 119 9.70 7.12 6.76
CA PRO A 119 9.49 6.17 5.66
C PRO A 119 9.34 4.74 6.17
N HIS A 120 8.73 3.87 5.36
CA HIS A 120 8.42 2.50 5.74
C HIS A 120 9.69 1.64 5.70
N GLN A 121 10.20 1.26 6.86
CA GLN A 121 11.52 0.62 6.99
C GLN A 121 11.60 -0.74 6.30
N LYS A 122 10.61 -1.59 6.51
CA LYS A 122 10.62 -2.94 5.92
C LYS A 122 10.66 -2.89 4.40
N HIS A 123 9.82 -2.09 3.78
CA HIS A 123 9.74 -2.01 2.33
C HIS A 123 10.96 -1.34 1.71
N LEU A 124 11.59 -0.39 2.40
CA LEU A 124 12.74 0.31 1.86
C LEU A 124 14.06 -0.45 2.06
N PHE A 125 14.18 -1.19 3.15
CA PHE A 125 15.49 -1.74 3.56
C PHE A 125 15.52 -3.25 3.73
N GLU A 126 14.38 -3.92 3.90
CA GLU A 126 14.35 -5.34 4.25
C GLU A 126 13.74 -6.24 3.19
N ARG A 127 12.89 -5.69 2.28
CA ARG A 127 12.20 -6.48 1.27
C ARG A 127 12.68 -6.13 -0.12
N GLU A 128 13.27 -7.11 -0.79
CA GLU A 128 13.86 -6.92 -2.11
C GLU A 128 12.82 -6.52 -3.17
N PHE A 129 11.66 -7.16 -3.18
CA PHE A 129 10.63 -6.86 -4.18
C PHE A 129 10.14 -5.42 -4.09
N SER A 130 10.01 -4.91 -2.87
CA SER A 130 9.61 -3.53 -2.63
C SER A 130 10.65 -2.55 -3.17
N ARG A 131 11.91 -2.85 -2.95
CA ARG A 131 13.02 -2.01 -3.42
C ARG A 131 13.06 -1.95 -4.94
N ILE A 132 12.76 -3.06 -5.62
CA ILE A 132 12.69 -3.10 -7.08
C ILE A 132 11.57 -2.17 -7.59
N LEU A 133 10.38 -2.27 -7.00
CA LEU A 133 9.24 -1.45 -7.40
C LEU A 133 9.43 0.03 -7.08
N LEU A 134 10.05 0.33 -5.94
CA LEU A 134 10.11 1.70 -5.42
C LEU A 134 11.30 2.50 -5.92
N LYS A 135 12.29 1.86 -6.54
CA LYS A 135 13.56 2.53 -6.89
C LYS A 135 13.39 3.79 -7.74
N ASP A 136 12.37 3.83 -8.60
CA ASP A 136 12.15 4.97 -9.49
C ASP A 136 11.29 6.07 -8.84
N PHE A 137 10.74 5.83 -7.65
CA PHE A 137 9.81 6.75 -7.00
C PHE A 137 10.36 7.39 -5.73
N ILE A 138 11.49 6.91 -5.24
CA ILE A 138 12.10 7.43 -4.00
C ILE A 138 13.52 7.91 -4.22
#